data_c5a7deae7eece7961d5466f979eae039
#
_entry.id   c5a7deae7eece7961d5466f979eae039
#
_cell.length_a   1.000
_cell.length_b   1.000
_cell.length_c   1.000
_cell.angle_alpha   90.00
_cell.angle_beta   90.00
_cell.angle_gamma   90.00
#
_symmetry.space_group_name_H-M   'P 1'
#
loop_
_entity.id
_entity.type
_entity.pdbx_description
1 polymer ?
#
loop_
_entity_poly.entity_id
_entity_poly.type
_entity_poly.pdbx_seq_one_letter_code
_entity_poly.pdbx_strand_id
1 'polypeptide(L)'
;MVLAFAFFLALVPASAQLNRDQYARLESALGETSFFSGHLTGFMLYDLDSQRVLFEKNSQIRFIPASTTKLFTLFSSLLILQDSTQTLRYVADGDTLRIWGSGDPSWKYKEFAQPDFRRLLAPFRAVVFSDANQLSPEFGYGWQWDDYYFDYAAERTSLPIYGNLVRVKKSGSQALVFPASFQPYVSTTTRPIKELERDFHANTFEYNPLTFQGKEEFIPFLTSAQLFVDLASSETGKPWIYRADPLPAENQVWRASPLFPLLKEMMLESDNFIAEQLMLMVSDRLFQNLDTERAIEYIQKTYLFDLPDQPKWVDGSGLSRHNLFTPRSMVALFDKLYRILPEDQLYDILPTGGRTGTLKNSYQAAQPYIFAKTGTMSNNHSLVGLVKTKSGKTYCFAFMNSNYPYTASVVRREMEKVMVMVREML
;
A
#
# COMPACT_ATOMS: atom_id res chain seq x y z
N MET A 1 36.08 18.83 52.96
CA MET A 1 34.65 18.70 52.59
C MET A 1 34.59 17.74 51.40
N VAL A 2 34.35 16.46 51.69
CA VAL A 2 34.36 15.36 50.68
C VAL A 2 32.92 15.20 50.20
N LEU A 3 32.66 15.53 48.94
CA LEU A 3 31.36 15.28 48.27
C LEU A 3 31.29 13.79 47.91
N ALA A 4 30.43 13.05 48.58
CA ALA A 4 30.07 11.69 48.22
C ALA A 4 29.12 11.73 47.02
N PHE A 5 29.57 11.27 45.86
CA PHE A 5 28.68 10.96 44.71
C PHE A 5 27.94 9.66 44.98
N ALA A 6 26.65 9.75 45.28
CA ALA A 6 25.79 8.60 45.34
C ALA A 6 25.48 8.14 43.88
N PHE A 7 26.05 7.01 43.49
CA PHE A 7 25.64 6.31 42.27
C PHE A 7 24.22 5.74 42.48
N PHE A 8 23.22 6.37 41.90
CA PHE A 8 21.92 5.74 41.67
C PHE A 8 22.10 4.66 40.61
N LEU A 9 22.24 3.43 41.04
CA LEU A 9 21.99 2.27 40.17
C LEU A 9 20.49 2.32 39.81
N ALA A 10 20.16 2.80 38.62
CA ALA A 10 18.86 2.59 38.03
C ALA A 10 18.68 1.06 37.91
N LEU A 11 17.75 0.51 38.65
CA LEU A 11 17.27 -0.86 38.47
C LEU A 11 16.73 -0.95 37.05
N VAL A 12 17.54 -1.48 36.14
CA VAL A 12 17.07 -1.88 34.80
C VAL A 12 15.99 -2.95 35.07
N PRO A 13 14.74 -2.73 34.66
CA PRO A 13 13.69 -3.74 34.86
C PRO A 13 14.16 -5.05 34.26
N ALA A 14 13.92 -6.13 34.98
CA ALA A 14 14.24 -7.49 34.54
C ALA A 14 13.75 -7.68 33.11
N SER A 15 14.68 -7.83 32.20
CA SER A 15 14.43 -7.85 30.75
C SER A 15 13.38 -8.91 30.43
N ALA A 16 12.38 -8.56 29.63
CA ALA A 16 11.40 -9.47 29.12
C ALA A 16 12.12 -10.57 28.30
N GLN A 17 12.38 -11.69 28.91
CA GLN A 17 12.74 -12.92 28.24
C GLN A 17 11.56 -13.86 28.42
N LEU A 18 11.26 -14.63 27.37
CA LEU A 18 10.31 -15.74 27.52
C LEU A 18 10.87 -16.68 28.58
N ASN A 19 10.03 -17.11 29.51
CA ASN A 19 10.39 -18.24 30.37
C ASN A 19 10.44 -19.52 29.54
N ARG A 20 10.99 -20.59 30.13
CA ARG A 20 11.19 -21.87 29.43
C ARG A 20 9.90 -22.46 28.87
N ASP A 21 8.79 -22.34 29.61
CA ASP A 21 7.51 -22.86 29.17
C ASP A 21 6.89 -22.06 28.02
N GLN A 22 6.99 -20.74 28.08
CA GLN A 22 6.56 -19.84 27.00
C GLN A 22 7.33 -20.11 25.70
N TYR A 23 8.66 -20.25 25.81
CA TYR A 23 9.51 -20.58 24.67
C TYR A 23 9.15 -21.94 24.07
N ALA A 24 9.03 -22.99 24.91
CA ALA A 24 8.68 -24.33 24.47
C ALA A 24 7.30 -24.41 23.80
N ARG A 25 6.33 -23.61 24.25
CA ARG A 25 5.01 -23.50 23.61
C ARG A 25 5.07 -22.91 22.22
N LEU A 26 5.84 -21.84 22.01
CA LEU A 26 6.05 -21.27 20.67
C LEU A 26 6.82 -22.23 19.76
N GLU A 27 7.86 -22.86 20.28
CA GLU A 27 8.63 -23.85 19.55
C GLU A 27 7.76 -25.03 19.10
N SER A 28 6.88 -25.53 19.98
CA SER A 28 5.91 -26.59 19.64
C SER A 28 4.89 -26.12 18.60
N ALA A 29 4.34 -24.92 18.76
CA ALA A 29 3.31 -24.38 17.85
C ALA A 29 3.82 -24.10 16.44
N LEU A 30 5.11 -23.76 16.31
CA LEU A 30 5.76 -23.45 15.04
C LEU A 30 6.74 -24.55 14.58
N GLY A 31 6.98 -25.57 15.38
CA GLY A 31 8.00 -26.60 15.17
C GLY A 31 7.66 -27.65 14.10
N GLU A 32 8.48 -28.70 14.02
CA GLU A 32 8.44 -29.71 12.98
C GLU A 32 7.16 -30.58 12.97
N THR A 33 6.46 -30.69 14.10
CA THR A 33 5.20 -31.41 14.23
C THR A 33 3.95 -30.55 14.09
N SER A 34 4.11 -29.28 13.84
CA SER A 34 3.01 -28.30 13.71
C SER A 34 2.47 -28.23 12.28
N PHE A 35 1.32 -27.56 12.10
CA PHE A 35 0.80 -27.18 10.79
C PHE A 35 1.84 -26.46 9.92
N PHE A 36 2.69 -25.66 10.54
CA PHE A 36 3.67 -24.81 9.88
C PHE A 36 4.93 -25.54 9.39
N SER A 37 5.05 -26.83 9.65
CA SER A 37 6.16 -27.66 9.13
C SER A 37 5.97 -28.04 7.65
N GLY A 38 4.73 -28.04 7.16
CA GLY A 38 4.38 -28.46 5.80
C GLY A 38 4.69 -27.42 4.72
N HIS A 39 5.23 -26.24 5.08
CA HIS A 39 5.56 -25.15 4.16
C HIS A 39 6.59 -24.20 4.78
N LEU A 40 7.09 -23.26 4.00
CA LEU A 40 8.06 -22.28 4.49
C LEU A 40 7.39 -21.29 5.42
N THR A 41 7.78 -21.28 6.70
CA THR A 41 7.26 -20.38 7.73
C THR A 41 8.39 -19.63 8.41
N GLY A 42 8.27 -18.32 8.48
CA GLY A 42 9.13 -17.41 9.22
C GLY A 42 8.35 -16.64 10.28
N PHE A 43 8.89 -16.56 11.49
CA PHE A 43 8.28 -15.83 12.58
C PHE A 43 9.34 -15.11 13.40
N MET A 44 9.04 -13.87 13.82
CA MET A 44 9.84 -13.12 14.79
C MET A 44 8.89 -12.39 15.74
N LEU A 45 9.17 -12.46 17.03
CA LEU A 45 8.52 -11.70 18.10
C LEU A 45 9.57 -10.84 18.79
N TYR A 46 9.29 -9.54 18.91
CA TYR A 46 10.25 -8.54 19.33
C TYR A 46 9.64 -7.57 20.33
N ASP A 47 10.37 -7.31 21.40
CA ASP A 47 10.02 -6.33 22.41
C ASP A 47 10.60 -4.95 22.00
N LEU A 48 9.70 -4.02 21.69
CA LEU A 48 10.05 -2.65 21.27
C LEU A 48 10.69 -1.83 22.39
N ASP A 49 10.30 -2.07 23.63
CA ASP A 49 10.80 -1.32 24.79
C ASP A 49 12.23 -1.72 25.15
N SER A 50 12.48 -3.02 25.26
CA SER A 50 13.80 -3.56 25.60
C SER A 50 14.71 -3.77 24.37
N GLN A 51 14.17 -3.63 23.15
CA GLN A 51 14.87 -3.86 21.89
C GLN A 51 15.46 -5.27 21.78
N ARG A 52 14.69 -6.28 22.20
CA ARG A 52 15.13 -7.68 22.23
C ARG A 52 14.24 -8.58 21.42
N VAL A 53 14.86 -9.54 20.76
CA VAL A 53 14.19 -10.67 20.16
C VAL A 53 13.73 -11.59 21.28
N LEU A 54 12.43 -11.89 21.34
CA LEU A 54 11.85 -12.82 22.29
C LEU A 54 11.81 -14.25 21.75
N PHE A 55 11.47 -14.36 20.47
CA PHE A 55 11.43 -15.64 19.76
C PHE A 55 11.63 -15.40 18.26
N GLU A 56 12.33 -16.32 17.61
CA GLU A 56 12.48 -16.30 16.15
C GLU A 56 12.54 -17.69 15.55
N LYS A 57 11.96 -17.83 14.36
CA LYS A 57 12.06 -19.00 13.50
C LYS A 57 12.24 -18.57 12.07
N ASN A 58 13.28 -19.06 11.37
CA ASN A 58 13.56 -18.72 9.98
C ASN A 58 13.55 -17.19 9.70
N SER A 59 13.93 -16.38 10.70
CA SER A 59 13.82 -14.93 10.66
C SER A 59 14.70 -14.30 9.58
N GLN A 60 15.76 -14.98 9.15
CA GLN A 60 16.70 -14.58 8.09
C GLN A 60 16.34 -15.11 6.70
N ILE A 61 15.34 -15.99 6.58
CA ILE A 61 14.89 -16.52 5.29
C ILE A 61 14.07 -15.46 4.56
N ARG A 62 14.24 -15.38 3.24
CA ARG A 62 13.49 -14.45 2.39
C ARG A 62 12.13 -15.05 1.98
N PHE A 63 11.10 -14.26 2.14
CA PHE A 63 9.72 -14.57 1.79
C PHE A 63 9.18 -13.56 0.78
N ILE A 64 8.19 -13.97 -0.02
CA ILE A 64 7.38 -13.05 -0.80
C ILE A 64 6.44 -12.32 0.18
N PRO A 65 6.60 -10.98 0.35
CA PRO A 65 5.88 -10.23 1.37
C PRO A 65 4.43 -9.95 1.00
N ALA A 66 4.08 -9.95 -0.29
CA ALA A 66 2.85 -9.43 -0.81
C ALA A 66 2.58 -8.00 -0.26
N SER A 67 1.35 -7.64 0.08
CA SER A 67 1.01 -6.28 0.53
C SER A 67 1.63 -5.84 1.86
N THR A 68 2.41 -6.68 2.58
CA THR A 68 3.23 -6.17 3.70
C THR A 68 4.38 -5.26 3.20
N THR A 69 4.71 -5.29 1.90
CA THR A 69 5.59 -4.31 1.24
C THR A 69 5.13 -2.88 1.47
N LYS A 70 3.83 -2.63 1.60
CA LYS A 70 3.27 -1.29 1.85
C LYS A 70 3.76 -0.63 3.14
N LEU A 71 4.35 -1.39 4.07
CA LEU A 71 5.05 -0.83 5.23
C LEU A 71 6.30 -0.05 4.80
N PHE A 72 7.01 -0.49 3.76
CA PHE A 72 8.14 0.24 3.17
C PHE A 72 7.66 1.51 2.44
N THR A 73 6.56 1.41 1.71
CA THR A 73 5.93 2.57 1.04
C THR A 73 5.43 3.59 2.06
N LEU A 74 4.79 3.14 3.14
CA LEU A 74 4.38 3.98 4.27
C LEU A 74 5.58 4.72 4.86
N PHE A 75 6.64 4.00 5.19
CA PHE A 75 7.87 4.56 5.75
C PHE A 75 8.47 5.63 4.83
N SER A 76 8.59 5.32 3.54
CA SER A 76 9.12 6.24 2.53
C SER A 76 8.28 7.50 2.38
N SER A 77 6.96 7.34 2.37
CA SER A 77 6.01 8.44 2.24
C SER A 77 6.07 9.38 3.45
N LEU A 78 6.11 8.84 4.67
CA LEU A 78 6.22 9.62 5.91
C LEU A 78 7.53 10.42 5.97
N LEU A 79 8.64 9.86 5.49
CA LEU A 79 9.93 10.55 5.50
C LEU A 79 10.03 11.66 4.46
N ILE A 80 9.44 11.47 3.28
CA ILE A 80 9.74 12.30 2.11
C ILE A 80 8.60 13.28 1.78
N LEU A 81 7.31 12.88 1.91
CA LEU A 81 6.20 13.64 1.36
C LEU A 81 5.63 14.73 2.28
N GLN A 82 5.93 14.69 3.60
CA GLN A 82 5.38 15.63 4.58
C GLN A 82 3.84 15.51 4.71
N ASP A 83 3.14 16.59 5.07
CA ASP A 83 1.72 16.57 5.44
C ASP A 83 0.74 16.66 4.24
N SER A 84 1.24 17.07 3.08
CA SER A 84 0.38 17.30 1.91
C SER A 84 0.98 16.76 0.62
N THR A 85 0.10 16.28 -0.25
CA THR A 85 0.48 15.80 -1.58
C THR A 85 1.03 16.93 -2.45
N GLN A 86 2.09 16.66 -3.19
CA GLN A 86 2.43 17.43 -4.38
C GLN A 86 1.55 16.88 -5.51
N THR A 87 0.53 17.63 -5.92
CA THR A 87 -0.41 17.14 -6.93
C THR A 87 0.15 17.28 -8.33
N LEU A 88 0.79 18.42 -8.60
CA LEU A 88 1.44 18.66 -9.90
C LEU A 88 2.53 19.71 -9.81
N ARG A 89 3.36 19.75 -10.84
CA ARG A 89 4.28 20.83 -11.15
C ARG A 89 3.74 21.67 -12.29
N TYR A 90 4.00 22.97 -12.30
CA TYR A 90 3.45 23.83 -13.33
C TYR A 90 4.33 25.05 -13.66
N VAL A 91 4.10 25.60 -14.85
CA VAL A 91 4.62 26.89 -15.31
C VAL A 91 3.46 27.65 -15.92
N ALA A 92 3.26 28.89 -15.49
CA ALA A 92 2.30 29.80 -16.10
C ALA A 92 2.96 30.49 -17.30
N ASP A 93 2.35 30.38 -18.47
CA ASP A 93 2.82 30.97 -19.74
C ASP A 93 1.68 31.82 -20.36
N GLY A 94 1.64 33.08 -19.99
CA GLY A 94 0.55 33.99 -20.38
C GLY A 94 -0.82 33.48 -19.85
N ASP A 95 -1.74 33.22 -20.76
CA ASP A 95 -3.07 32.67 -20.45
C ASP A 95 -3.16 31.12 -20.51
N THR A 96 -2.02 30.46 -20.61
CA THR A 96 -1.88 28.99 -20.65
C THR A 96 -1.14 28.49 -19.43
N LEU A 97 -1.66 27.45 -18.79
CA LEU A 97 -1.00 26.72 -17.71
C LEU A 97 -0.38 25.44 -18.27
N ARG A 98 0.95 25.31 -18.15
CA ARG A 98 1.66 24.07 -18.49
C ARG A 98 1.83 23.25 -17.22
N ILE A 99 1.44 21.99 -17.23
CA ILE A 99 1.47 21.12 -16.05
C ILE A 99 2.10 19.75 -16.33
N TRP A 100 2.73 19.21 -15.29
CA TRP A 100 3.30 17.86 -15.18
C TRP A 100 2.78 17.23 -13.90
N GLY A 101 2.24 16.04 -14.00
CA GLY A 101 1.76 15.31 -12.83
C GLY A 101 2.90 14.88 -11.92
N SER A 102 2.60 14.67 -10.65
CA SER A 102 3.54 14.20 -9.63
C SER A 102 3.16 12.84 -9.03
N GLY A 103 2.16 12.17 -9.60
CA GLY A 103 1.69 10.88 -9.13
C GLY A 103 0.52 10.93 -8.14
N ASP A 104 -0.02 12.09 -7.78
CA ASP A 104 -1.11 12.22 -6.80
C ASP A 104 -2.39 11.51 -7.26
N PRO A 105 -2.86 10.43 -6.56
CA PRO A 105 -4.02 9.65 -6.98
C PRO A 105 -5.36 10.25 -6.55
N SER A 106 -5.40 11.37 -5.86
CA SER A 106 -6.60 11.84 -5.16
C SER A 106 -7.71 12.36 -6.08
N TRP A 107 -7.40 12.71 -7.35
CA TRP A 107 -8.38 13.31 -8.24
C TRP A 107 -9.47 12.33 -8.68
N LYS A 108 -10.70 12.59 -8.20
CA LYS A 108 -11.89 11.76 -8.48
C LYS A 108 -11.76 10.29 -8.06
N TYR A 109 -10.86 10.00 -7.15
CA TYR A 109 -10.67 8.66 -6.63
C TYR A 109 -11.14 8.55 -5.19
N LYS A 110 -12.06 7.62 -4.94
CA LYS A 110 -12.68 7.39 -3.61
C LYS A 110 -13.23 8.69 -2.97
N GLU A 111 -13.34 8.70 -1.65
CA GLU A 111 -13.89 9.83 -0.87
C GLU A 111 -12.79 10.79 -0.39
N PHE A 112 -11.69 10.90 -1.12
CA PHE A 112 -10.63 11.84 -0.76
C PHE A 112 -11.03 13.30 -0.95
N ALA A 113 -10.40 14.19 -0.19
CA ALA A 113 -10.47 15.62 -0.45
C ALA A 113 -9.95 15.90 -1.88
N GLN A 114 -10.83 16.44 -2.71
CA GLN A 114 -10.55 16.62 -4.12
C GLN A 114 -9.65 17.82 -4.36
N PRO A 115 -8.63 17.72 -5.23
CA PRO A 115 -7.89 18.86 -5.72
C PRO A 115 -8.84 19.86 -6.40
N ASP A 116 -8.81 21.12 -5.97
CA ASP A 116 -9.66 22.17 -6.57
C ASP A 116 -9.05 22.71 -7.87
N PHE A 117 -9.07 21.87 -8.91
CA PHE A 117 -8.60 22.26 -10.24
C PHE A 117 -9.32 23.47 -10.80
N ARG A 118 -10.60 23.69 -10.48
CA ARG A 118 -11.34 24.86 -10.96
C ARG A 118 -10.69 26.15 -10.46
N ARG A 119 -10.31 26.18 -9.20
CA ARG A 119 -9.61 27.34 -8.62
C ARG A 119 -8.22 27.54 -9.24
N LEU A 120 -7.44 26.47 -9.39
CA LEU A 120 -6.12 26.54 -10.02
C LEU A 120 -6.21 27.07 -11.44
N LEU A 121 -7.18 26.58 -12.22
CA LEU A 121 -7.31 26.85 -13.64
C LEU A 121 -8.09 28.15 -13.95
N ALA A 122 -8.70 28.79 -12.96
CA ALA A 122 -9.54 29.97 -13.19
C ALA A 122 -8.85 31.10 -14.00
N PRO A 123 -7.56 31.44 -13.75
CA PRO A 123 -6.87 32.50 -14.50
C PRO A 123 -6.51 32.17 -15.94
N PHE A 124 -6.53 30.85 -16.31
CA PHE A 124 -5.99 30.37 -17.57
C PHE A 124 -7.09 30.02 -18.58
N ARG A 125 -6.84 30.25 -19.87
CA ARG A 125 -7.75 29.88 -20.95
C ARG A 125 -7.60 28.40 -21.37
N ALA A 126 -6.37 27.91 -21.34
CA ALA A 126 -6.04 26.55 -21.76
C ALA A 126 -5.01 25.93 -20.80
N VAL A 127 -4.96 24.59 -20.83
CA VAL A 127 -3.99 23.79 -20.09
C VAL A 127 -3.19 22.93 -21.07
N VAL A 128 -1.87 22.95 -20.94
CA VAL A 128 -0.99 22.01 -21.64
C VAL A 128 -0.49 20.99 -20.63
N PHE A 129 -0.84 19.75 -20.84
CA PHE A 129 -0.39 18.63 -20.02
C PHE A 129 0.78 17.91 -20.68
N SER A 130 1.75 17.51 -19.87
CA SER A 130 2.84 16.65 -20.26
C SER A 130 3.07 15.56 -19.19
N ASP A 131 3.39 14.36 -19.62
CA ASP A 131 3.83 13.23 -18.83
C ASP A 131 5.33 12.90 -19.05
N ALA A 132 6.07 13.78 -19.73
CA ALA A 132 7.48 13.56 -20.06
C ALA A 132 8.40 13.43 -18.82
N ASN A 133 7.91 13.73 -17.63
CA ASN A 133 8.61 13.48 -16.37
C ASN A 133 8.36 12.05 -15.81
N GLN A 134 7.49 11.24 -16.42
CA GLN A 134 7.27 9.86 -16.04
C GLN A 134 8.29 8.96 -16.72
N LEU A 135 9.17 8.33 -15.91
CA LEU A 135 10.19 7.41 -16.36
C LEU A 135 9.85 5.95 -16.03
N SER A 136 9.04 5.74 -14.99
CA SER A 136 8.50 4.42 -14.69
C SER A 136 7.47 4.01 -15.74
N PRO A 137 7.48 2.74 -16.18
CA PRO A 137 6.42 2.20 -17.03
C PRO A 137 5.08 2.13 -16.27
N GLU A 138 3.99 1.98 -17.00
CA GLU A 138 2.63 1.89 -16.48
C GLU A 138 2.45 0.70 -15.53
N PHE A 139 3.12 -0.42 -15.81
CA PHE A 139 3.11 -1.63 -14.99
C PHE A 139 4.42 -1.83 -14.24
N GLY A 140 4.33 -2.38 -13.02
CA GLY A 140 5.50 -2.76 -12.22
C GLY A 140 6.21 -3.99 -12.77
N TYR A 141 7.55 -4.03 -12.58
CA TYR A 141 8.34 -5.18 -12.97
C TYR A 141 7.90 -6.44 -12.23
N GLY A 142 7.63 -7.52 -12.98
CA GLY A 142 7.21 -8.80 -12.41
C GLY A 142 5.75 -8.86 -11.96
N TRP A 143 4.90 -7.93 -12.37
CA TRP A 143 3.45 -8.09 -12.28
C TRP A 143 3.01 -9.15 -13.27
N GLN A 144 1.98 -9.92 -12.89
CA GLN A 144 1.49 -10.98 -13.76
C GLN A 144 0.58 -10.40 -14.85
N TRP A 145 0.70 -10.90 -16.07
CA TRP A 145 -0.06 -10.40 -17.20
C TRP A 145 -1.58 -10.62 -17.06
N ASP A 146 -2.00 -11.62 -16.28
CA ASP A 146 -3.39 -11.91 -15.97
C ASP A 146 -3.97 -11.08 -14.82
N ASP A 147 -3.14 -10.34 -14.08
CA ASP A 147 -3.58 -9.32 -13.12
C ASP A 147 -4.17 -8.07 -13.81
N TYR A 148 -3.91 -7.88 -15.10
CA TYR A 148 -4.21 -6.72 -15.92
C TYR A 148 -5.69 -6.28 -15.96
N TYR A 149 -6.60 -7.19 -15.67
CA TYR A 149 -8.04 -6.92 -15.66
C TYR A 149 -8.58 -6.49 -14.29
N PHE A 150 -7.78 -6.62 -13.25
CA PHE A 150 -8.23 -6.36 -11.89
C PHE A 150 -7.90 -4.95 -11.42
N ASP A 151 -8.79 -4.36 -10.64
CA ASP A 151 -8.68 -3.00 -10.09
C ASP A 151 -7.40 -2.77 -9.30
N TYR A 152 -6.87 -3.82 -8.68
CA TYR A 152 -5.61 -3.77 -7.93
C TYR A 152 -4.34 -3.68 -8.80
N ALA A 153 -4.47 -3.78 -10.12
CA ALA A 153 -3.37 -3.68 -11.09
C ALA A 153 -3.57 -2.54 -12.10
N ALA A 154 -4.30 -1.49 -11.72
CA ALA A 154 -4.46 -0.30 -12.55
C ALA A 154 -3.10 0.33 -12.92
N GLU A 155 -3.01 0.84 -14.14
CA GLU A 155 -1.81 1.48 -14.69
C GLU A 155 -1.37 2.69 -13.86
N ARG A 156 -0.06 2.84 -13.63
CA ARG A 156 0.55 4.02 -12.99
C ARG A 156 0.62 5.16 -13.98
N THR A 157 0.24 6.36 -13.55
CA THR A 157 0.30 7.57 -14.40
C THR A 157 0.79 8.77 -13.61
N SER A 158 1.32 9.74 -14.33
CA SER A 158 1.85 10.96 -13.70
C SER A 158 0.75 11.80 -13.03
N LEU A 159 -0.45 11.83 -13.58
CA LEU A 159 -1.62 12.51 -13.00
C LEU A 159 -2.87 11.65 -13.23
N PRO A 160 -3.15 10.69 -12.35
CA PRO A 160 -4.31 9.83 -12.51
C PRO A 160 -5.62 10.56 -12.22
N ILE A 161 -6.68 10.08 -12.84
CA ILE A 161 -8.06 10.51 -12.62
C ILE A 161 -8.96 9.29 -12.47
N TYR A 162 -9.90 9.31 -11.52
CA TYR A 162 -10.79 8.18 -11.19
C TYR A 162 -10.07 6.90 -10.74
N GLY A 163 -8.80 7.00 -10.30
CA GLY A 163 -7.97 5.84 -10.00
C GLY A 163 -7.63 4.98 -11.22
N ASN A 164 -7.73 5.56 -12.44
CA ASN A 164 -7.59 4.88 -13.72
C ASN A 164 -8.57 3.68 -13.88
N LEU A 165 -9.77 3.80 -13.29
CA LEU A 165 -10.81 2.77 -13.26
C LEU A 165 -12.10 3.24 -13.91
N VAL A 166 -12.75 2.34 -14.65
CA VAL A 166 -14.16 2.44 -15.00
C VAL A 166 -14.97 1.73 -13.93
N ARG A 167 -15.95 2.41 -13.37
CA ARG A 167 -16.90 1.85 -12.42
C ARG A 167 -18.22 1.59 -13.13
N VAL A 168 -18.70 0.36 -13.03
CA VAL A 168 -20.01 -0.03 -13.56
C VAL A 168 -20.91 -0.48 -12.40
N LYS A 169 -22.04 0.19 -12.23
CA LYS A 169 -23.02 -0.11 -11.20
C LYS A 169 -24.31 -0.60 -11.82
N LYS A 170 -24.78 -1.76 -11.40
CA LYS A 170 -26.06 -2.32 -11.84
C LYS A 170 -27.22 -1.51 -11.29
N SER A 171 -28.10 -1.05 -12.18
CA SER A 171 -29.32 -0.31 -11.85
C SER A 171 -30.51 -0.91 -12.62
N GLY A 172 -31.21 -1.86 -12.01
CA GLY A 172 -32.25 -2.64 -12.70
C GLY A 172 -31.68 -3.47 -13.85
N SER A 173 -32.20 -3.25 -15.07
CA SER A 173 -31.72 -3.88 -16.31
C SER A 173 -30.57 -3.12 -16.99
N GLN A 174 -30.23 -1.95 -16.50
CA GLN A 174 -29.19 -1.09 -17.08
C GLN A 174 -27.93 -1.05 -16.22
N ALA A 175 -26.84 -0.58 -16.81
CA ALA A 175 -25.60 -0.28 -16.12
C ALA A 175 -25.35 1.24 -16.14
N LEU A 176 -25.06 1.80 -14.96
CA LEU A 176 -24.55 3.16 -14.83
C LEU A 176 -23.02 3.10 -14.85
N VAL A 177 -22.41 3.87 -15.74
CA VAL A 177 -20.97 3.87 -15.98
C VAL A 177 -20.34 5.17 -15.51
N PHE A 178 -19.23 5.08 -14.80
CA PHE A 178 -18.45 6.21 -14.32
C PHE A 178 -16.97 6.03 -14.65
N PRO A 179 -16.30 7.03 -15.21
CA PRO A 179 -16.88 8.30 -15.70
C PRO A 179 -17.84 8.10 -16.86
N ALA A 180 -18.81 9.01 -17.02
CA ALA A 180 -19.88 8.91 -18.01
C ALA A 180 -19.35 8.90 -19.46
N SER A 181 -18.15 9.41 -19.71
CA SER A 181 -17.46 9.35 -21.01
C SER A 181 -17.24 7.93 -21.51
N PHE A 182 -17.21 6.92 -20.63
CA PHE A 182 -17.10 5.50 -21.03
C PHE A 182 -18.45 4.85 -21.31
N GLN A 183 -19.59 5.51 -21.06
CA GLN A 183 -20.92 4.91 -21.31
C GLN A 183 -21.09 4.37 -22.76
N PRO A 184 -20.60 5.05 -23.83
CA PRO A 184 -20.69 4.55 -25.20
C PRO A 184 -19.86 3.29 -25.49
N TYR A 185 -18.88 3.01 -24.64
CA TYR A 185 -17.94 1.89 -24.80
C TYR A 185 -18.33 0.66 -23.95
N VAL A 186 -19.44 0.72 -23.21
CA VAL A 186 -19.96 -0.40 -22.42
C VAL A 186 -21.16 -0.99 -23.14
N SER A 187 -21.04 -2.26 -23.50
CA SER A 187 -22.07 -3.02 -24.23
C SER A 187 -22.56 -4.24 -23.44
N THR A 188 -23.69 -4.80 -23.87
CA THR A 188 -24.20 -6.05 -23.32
C THR A 188 -23.83 -7.22 -24.21
N THR A 189 -23.60 -8.39 -23.59
CA THR A 189 -23.32 -9.64 -24.32
C THR A 189 -24.24 -10.76 -23.84
N THR A 190 -24.39 -11.79 -24.67
CA THR A 190 -25.08 -13.05 -24.32
C THR A 190 -24.11 -14.11 -23.79
N ARG A 191 -22.80 -13.86 -23.80
CA ARG A 191 -21.82 -14.76 -23.22
C ARG A 191 -22.11 -14.93 -21.73
N PRO A 192 -21.91 -16.13 -21.12
CA PRO A 192 -22.23 -16.38 -19.70
C PRO A 192 -21.15 -15.83 -18.75
N ILE A 193 -20.68 -14.60 -18.99
CA ILE A 193 -19.74 -13.90 -18.13
C ILE A 193 -20.46 -13.39 -16.87
N LYS A 194 -19.80 -13.45 -15.73
CA LYS A 194 -20.36 -13.07 -14.42
C LYS A 194 -19.88 -11.71 -13.95
N GLU A 195 -18.80 -11.23 -14.53
CA GLU A 195 -18.09 -9.99 -14.18
C GLU A 195 -18.05 -9.07 -15.40
N LEU A 196 -17.69 -7.84 -15.19
CA LEU A 196 -17.39 -6.89 -16.26
C LEU A 196 -16.06 -7.30 -16.92
N GLU A 197 -16.05 -7.43 -18.23
CA GLU A 197 -14.82 -7.71 -18.98
C GLU A 197 -14.43 -6.53 -19.85
N ARG A 198 -13.15 -6.23 -19.95
CA ARG A 198 -12.59 -5.26 -20.89
C ARG A 198 -11.87 -6.01 -22.01
N ASP A 199 -11.90 -5.47 -23.22
CA ASP A 199 -11.01 -5.93 -24.29
C ASP A 199 -9.54 -5.75 -23.90
N PHE A 200 -8.68 -6.67 -24.35
CA PHE A 200 -7.27 -6.64 -23.95
C PHE A 200 -6.52 -5.42 -24.50
N HIS A 201 -6.90 -4.93 -25.67
CA HIS A 201 -6.20 -3.86 -26.38
C HIS A 201 -7.01 -2.57 -26.54
N ALA A 202 -8.25 -2.55 -26.02
CA ALA A 202 -9.15 -1.41 -26.19
C ALA A 202 -9.95 -1.11 -24.91
N ASN A 203 -10.38 0.13 -24.76
CA ASN A 203 -11.29 0.56 -23.71
C ASN A 203 -12.76 0.28 -24.10
N THR A 204 -13.05 -0.94 -24.51
CA THR A 204 -14.41 -1.47 -24.74
C THR A 204 -14.72 -2.51 -23.68
N PHE A 205 -15.93 -2.45 -23.14
CA PHE A 205 -16.34 -3.24 -21.99
C PHE A 205 -17.63 -3.98 -22.29
N GLU A 206 -17.75 -5.20 -21.79
CA GLU A 206 -18.93 -6.02 -21.92
C GLU A 206 -19.38 -6.58 -20.57
N TYR A 207 -20.70 -6.68 -20.39
CA TYR A 207 -21.30 -7.43 -19.29
C TYR A 207 -22.55 -8.17 -19.76
N ASN A 208 -22.89 -9.28 -19.11
CA ASN A 208 -24.12 -9.98 -19.39
C ASN A 208 -25.20 -9.58 -18.36
N PRO A 209 -26.30 -8.92 -18.76
CA PRO A 209 -27.33 -8.45 -17.83
C PRO A 209 -27.97 -9.55 -16.97
N LEU A 210 -27.97 -10.80 -17.47
CA LEU A 210 -28.60 -11.94 -16.79
C LEU A 210 -27.66 -12.63 -15.80
N THR A 211 -26.35 -12.69 -16.09
CA THR A 211 -25.37 -13.43 -15.29
C THR A 211 -24.46 -12.53 -14.46
N PHE A 212 -24.42 -11.22 -14.77
CA PHE A 212 -23.65 -10.22 -14.00
C PHE A 212 -24.09 -10.21 -12.53
N GLN A 213 -23.20 -10.63 -11.66
CA GLN A 213 -23.48 -10.80 -10.23
C GLN A 213 -23.10 -9.59 -9.40
N GLY A 214 -22.20 -8.73 -9.90
CA GLY A 214 -21.73 -7.54 -9.21
C GLY A 214 -22.84 -6.49 -9.05
N LYS A 215 -22.94 -5.92 -7.85
CA LYS A 215 -23.73 -4.69 -7.65
C LYS A 215 -23.00 -3.49 -8.21
N GLU A 216 -21.70 -3.51 -8.10
CA GLU A 216 -20.76 -2.47 -8.53
C GLU A 216 -19.41 -3.13 -8.77
N GLU A 217 -18.81 -2.89 -9.92
CA GLU A 217 -17.50 -3.43 -10.30
C GLU A 217 -16.60 -2.32 -10.82
N PHE A 218 -15.30 -2.51 -10.60
CA PHE A 218 -14.24 -1.61 -11.02
C PHE A 218 -13.30 -2.38 -11.94
N ILE A 219 -12.99 -1.80 -13.10
CA ILE A 219 -12.04 -2.38 -14.03
C ILE A 219 -11.09 -1.30 -14.56
N PRO A 220 -9.77 -1.56 -14.63
CA PRO A 220 -8.84 -0.59 -15.17
C PRO A 220 -9.14 -0.24 -16.62
N PHE A 221 -9.05 1.02 -16.99
CA PHE A 221 -8.97 1.41 -18.38
C PHE A 221 -7.51 1.51 -18.83
N LEU A 222 -7.26 1.30 -20.11
CA LEU A 222 -5.98 1.56 -20.74
C LEU A 222 -5.74 3.07 -20.74
N THR A 223 -4.67 3.50 -20.13
CA THR A 223 -4.34 4.92 -20.05
C THR A 223 -3.66 5.41 -21.32
N SER A 224 -3.84 6.66 -21.63
CA SER A 224 -3.04 7.41 -22.59
C SER A 224 -3.12 8.89 -22.27
N ALA A 225 -2.11 9.65 -22.68
CA ALA A 225 -2.10 11.08 -22.50
C ALA A 225 -3.29 11.77 -23.16
N GLN A 226 -3.74 11.26 -24.33
CA GLN A 226 -4.92 11.82 -25.03
C GLN A 226 -6.20 11.53 -24.23
N LEU A 227 -6.40 10.30 -23.76
CA LEU A 227 -7.57 9.96 -22.92
C LEU A 227 -7.60 10.82 -21.65
N PHE A 228 -6.43 11.01 -21.02
CA PHE A 228 -6.33 11.87 -19.83
C PHE A 228 -6.78 13.30 -20.12
N VAL A 229 -6.30 13.94 -21.17
CA VAL A 229 -6.69 15.34 -21.47
C VAL A 229 -8.17 15.44 -21.86
N ASP A 230 -8.76 14.43 -22.49
CA ASP A 230 -10.19 14.37 -22.80
C ASP A 230 -11.03 14.30 -21.53
N LEU A 231 -10.65 13.42 -20.59
CA LEU A 231 -11.31 13.30 -19.27
C LEU A 231 -11.15 14.58 -18.44
N ALA A 232 -9.96 15.14 -18.39
CA ALA A 232 -9.64 16.37 -17.67
C ALA A 232 -10.39 17.59 -18.26
N SER A 233 -10.51 17.66 -19.57
CA SER A 233 -11.30 18.71 -20.26
C SER A 233 -12.78 18.62 -19.89
N SER A 234 -13.33 17.38 -19.89
CA SER A 234 -14.71 17.12 -19.49
C SER A 234 -14.98 17.52 -18.03
N GLU A 235 -14.06 17.19 -17.11
CA GLU A 235 -14.22 17.47 -15.68
C GLU A 235 -14.06 18.94 -15.31
N THR A 236 -13.18 19.64 -15.98
CA THR A 236 -12.84 21.02 -15.62
C THR A 236 -13.60 22.07 -16.46
N GLY A 237 -14.14 21.66 -17.61
CA GLY A 237 -14.76 22.56 -18.60
C GLY A 237 -13.75 23.48 -19.28
N LYS A 238 -12.46 23.17 -19.20
CA LYS A 238 -11.36 23.90 -19.85
C LYS A 238 -10.74 23.02 -20.94
N PRO A 239 -10.24 23.60 -22.04
CA PRO A 239 -9.49 22.83 -23.02
C PRO A 239 -8.13 22.39 -22.45
N TRP A 240 -7.87 21.10 -22.46
CA TRP A 240 -6.59 20.49 -22.15
C TRP A 240 -5.97 19.94 -23.43
N ILE A 241 -4.68 20.17 -23.60
CA ILE A 241 -3.93 19.78 -24.79
C ILE A 241 -2.71 18.98 -24.33
N TYR A 242 -2.47 17.83 -24.94
CA TYR A 242 -1.26 17.06 -24.66
C TYR A 242 -0.07 17.55 -25.49
N ARG A 243 1.06 17.71 -24.83
CA ARG A 243 2.38 17.89 -25.47
C ARG A 243 3.46 17.26 -24.59
N ALA A 244 4.29 16.41 -25.20
CA ALA A 244 5.41 15.75 -24.50
C ALA A 244 6.58 16.73 -24.27
N ASP A 245 6.32 17.80 -23.51
CA ASP A 245 7.33 18.80 -23.17
C ASP A 245 8.12 18.38 -21.92
N PRO A 246 9.45 18.48 -21.91
CA PRO A 246 10.23 18.19 -20.72
C PRO A 246 9.87 19.16 -19.58
N LEU A 247 9.97 18.70 -18.33
CA LEU A 247 9.76 19.54 -17.16
C LEU A 247 10.90 20.58 -17.07
N PRO A 248 10.61 21.89 -17.08
CA PRO A 248 11.64 22.92 -16.91
C PRO A 248 12.27 22.88 -15.52
N ALA A 249 13.54 23.26 -15.42
CA ALA A 249 14.22 23.37 -14.12
C ALA A 249 13.52 24.36 -13.17
N GLU A 250 13.06 25.49 -13.74
CA GLU A 250 12.26 26.47 -13.01
C GLU A 250 10.77 26.12 -13.17
N ASN A 251 10.20 25.54 -12.13
CA ASN A 251 8.78 25.17 -12.05
C ASN A 251 8.23 25.46 -10.65
N GLN A 252 6.92 25.54 -10.56
CA GLN A 252 6.20 25.69 -9.30
C GLN A 252 5.51 24.37 -8.94
N VAL A 253 5.26 24.16 -7.64
CA VAL A 253 4.56 22.99 -7.12
C VAL A 253 3.20 23.41 -6.59
N TRP A 254 2.15 22.73 -7.03
CA TRP A 254 0.83 22.85 -6.45
C TRP A 254 0.56 21.68 -5.50
N ARG A 255 0.18 22.03 -4.26
CA ARG A 255 -0.19 21.08 -3.21
C ARG A 255 -1.68 21.16 -2.96
N ALA A 256 -2.39 20.07 -3.02
CA ALA A 256 -3.84 20.12 -3.02
C ALA A 256 -4.52 19.28 -1.93
N SER A 257 -3.98 18.13 -1.58
CA SER A 257 -4.67 17.17 -0.70
C SER A 257 -3.81 16.79 0.51
N PRO A 258 -4.43 16.47 1.66
CA PRO A 258 -3.69 15.93 2.80
C PRO A 258 -3.17 14.53 2.49
N LEU A 259 -1.96 14.21 2.95
CA LEU A 259 -1.32 12.91 2.70
C LEU A 259 -1.92 11.78 3.56
N PHE A 260 -2.21 12.05 4.84
CA PHE A 260 -2.59 11.00 5.79
C PHE A 260 -3.80 10.15 5.37
N PRO A 261 -4.88 10.71 4.79
CA PRO A 261 -6.00 9.89 4.27
C PRO A 261 -5.58 8.89 3.20
N LEU A 262 -4.64 9.23 2.31
CA LEU A 262 -4.10 8.31 1.30
C LEU A 262 -3.32 7.16 1.97
N LEU A 263 -2.48 7.49 2.95
CA LEU A 263 -1.73 6.49 3.71
C LEU A 263 -2.66 5.53 4.46
N LYS A 264 -3.70 6.06 5.09
CA LYS A 264 -4.70 5.29 5.82
C LYS A 264 -5.45 4.33 4.89
N GLU A 265 -5.93 4.80 3.76
CA GLU A 265 -6.63 3.98 2.76
C GLU A 265 -5.71 2.88 2.20
N MET A 266 -4.48 3.22 1.83
CA MET A 266 -3.47 2.25 1.41
C MET A 266 -3.27 1.13 2.43
N MET A 267 -3.24 1.45 3.69
CA MET A 267 -2.98 0.48 4.76
C MET A 267 -4.21 -0.33 5.13
N LEU A 268 -5.37 0.29 5.30
CA LEU A 268 -6.60 -0.38 5.72
C LEU A 268 -7.18 -1.28 4.64
N GLU A 269 -7.36 -0.76 3.42
CA GLU A 269 -7.96 -1.50 2.30
C GLU A 269 -6.90 -2.22 1.46
N SER A 270 -5.63 -2.00 1.77
CA SER A 270 -4.49 -2.60 1.05
C SER A 270 -4.42 -2.17 -0.42
N ASP A 271 -4.78 -0.92 -0.69
CA ASP A 271 -4.87 -0.36 -2.03
C ASP A 271 -3.51 -0.35 -2.73
N ASN A 272 -3.38 -1.11 -3.82
CA ASN A 272 -2.14 -1.21 -4.58
C ASN A 272 -1.89 0.05 -5.40
N PHE A 273 -2.95 0.63 -5.99
CA PHE A 273 -2.81 1.79 -6.84
C PHE A 273 -2.27 2.98 -6.05
N ILE A 274 -2.83 3.24 -4.86
CA ILE A 274 -2.30 4.29 -3.98
C ILE A 274 -0.84 4.02 -3.61
N ALA A 275 -0.48 2.76 -3.31
CA ALA A 275 0.90 2.42 -2.95
C ALA A 275 1.91 2.71 -4.08
N GLU A 276 1.55 2.35 -5.31
CA GLU A 276 2.39 2.61 -6.49
C GLU A 276 2.50 4.12 -6.78
N GLN A 277 1.39 4.83 -6.72
CA GLN A 277 1.36 6.27 -6.93
C GLN A 277 2.15 7.03 -5.85
N LEU A 278 2.09 6.60 -4.59
CA LEU A 278 2.91 7.17 -3.51
C LEU A 278 4.41 7.01 -3.79
N MET A 279 4.85 5.90 -4.37
CA MET A 279 6.27 5.75 -4.75
C MET A 279 6.66 6.68 -5.90
N LEU A 280 5.76 6.94 -6.86
CA LEU A 280 5.97 7.97 -7.87
C LEU A 280 6.05 9.37 -7.24
N MET A 281 5.19 9.68 -6.27
CA MET A 281 5.24 10.95 -5.53
C MET A 281 6.53 11.11 -4.73
N VAL A 282 7.03 10.02 -4.11
CA VAL A 282 8.34 10.01 -3.43
C VAL A 282 9.46 10.33 -4.42
N SER A 283 9.42 9.74 -5.62
CA SER A 283 10.37 10.03 -6.68
C SER A 283 10.29 11.50 -7.14
N ASP A 284 9.08 12.01 -7.40
CA ASP A 284 8.89 13.40 -7.79
C ASP A 284 9.47 14.38 -6.76
N ARG A 285 9.25 14.10 -5.49
CA ARG A 285 9.75 14.94 -4.39
C ARG A 285 11.27 14.96 -4.32
N LEU A 286 11.91 13.84 -4.60
CA LEU A 286 13.37 13.68 -4.54
C LEU A 286 14.07 14.17 -5.81
N PHE A 287 13.49 13.92 -6.98
CA PHE A 287 14.21 14.01 -8.26
C PHE A 287 13.49 14.80 -9.35
N GLN A 288 12.28 15.31 -9.09
CA GLN A 288 11.41 15.99 -10.06
C GLN A 288 11.08 15.12 -11.29
N ASN A 289 11.11 13.80 -11.12
CA ASN A 289 10.67 12.81 -12.09
C ASN A 289 10.02 11.63 -11.37
N LEU A 290 9.32 10.80 -12.13
CA LEU A 290 8.55 9.69 -11.61
C LEU A 290 9.26 8.37 -11.97
N ASP A 291 10.22 7.99 -11.12
CA ASP A 291 11.06 6.82 -11.26
C ASP A 291 11.04 6.01 -9.94
N THR A 292 10.17 5.01 -9.88
CA THR A 292 9.99 4.16 -8.69
C THR A 292 11.27 3.42 -8.32
N GLU A 293 12.00 2.89 -9.29
CA GLU A 293 13.23 2.13 -9.03
C GLU A 293 14.29 3.01 -8.37
N ARG A 294 14.50 4.19 -8.91
CA ARG A 294 15.43 5.17 -8.35
C ARG A 294 15.03 5.65 -6.94
N ALA A 295 13.73 5.83 -6.71
CA ALA A 295 13.22 6.19 -5.38
C ALA A 295 13.47 5.07 -4.36
N ILE A 296 13.18 3.82 -4.72
CA ILE A 296 13.46 2.63 -3.90
C ILE A 296 14.94 2.54 -3.56
N GLU A 297 15.81 2.66 -4.56
CA GLU A 297 17.26 2.59 -4.38
C GLU A 297 17.76 3.69 -3.41
N TYR A 298 17.27 4.91 -3.56
CA TYR A 298 17.60 6.02 -2.68
C TYR A 298 17.19 5.76 -1.23
N ILE A 299 15.95 5.31 -1.01
CA ILE A 299 15.42 4.99 0.33
C ILE A 299 16.22 3.87 0.97
N GLN A 300 16.54 2.80 0.23
CA GLN A 300 17.33 1.69 0.75
C GLN A 300 18.73 2.14 1.17
N LYS A 301 19.42 2.91 0.35
CA LYS A 301 20.77 3.39 0.63
C LYS A 301 20.85 4.43 1.74
N THR A 302 19.82 5.27 1.88
CA THR A 302 19.86 6.42 2.78
C THR A 302 19.25 6.11 4.14
N TYR A 303 18.14 5.38 4.20
CA TYR A 303 17.36 5.21 5.42
C TYR A 303 17.23 3.77 5.90
N LEU A 304 17.53 2.78 5.03
CA LEU A 304 17.35 1.36 5.32
C LEU A 304 18.65 0.54 5.19
N PHE A 305 19.81 1.21 5.10
CA PHE A 305 21.12 0.56 4.99
C PHE A 305 21.48 -0.29 6.22
N ASP A 306 20.87 -0.01 7.35
CA ASP A 306 21.06 -0.67 8.65
C ASP A 306 20.08 -1.82 8.93
N LEU A 307 19.22 -2.18 7.97
CA LEU A 307 18.39 -3.37 8.10
C LEU A 307 19.25 -4.62 8.19
N PRO A 308 18.88 -5.61 9.05
CA PRO A 308 19.69 -6.82 9.25
C PRO A 308 19.88 -7.64 7.97
N ASP A 309 18.93 -7.59 7.04
CA ASP A 309 19.05 -8.11 5.69
C ASP A 309 18.53 -7.08 4.70
N GLN A 310 19.33 -6.75 3.71
CA GLN A 310 18.86 -5.84 2.66
C GLN A 310 17.74 -6.50 1.85
N PRO A 311 16.57 -5.87 1.77
CA PRO A 311 15.44 -6.43 1.02
C PRO A 311 15.69 -6.34 -0.49
N LYS A 312 15.21 -7.35 -1.23
CA LYS A 312 14.95 -7.16 -2.64
C LYS A 312 13.59 -6.50 -2.76
N TRP A 313 13.58 -5.19 -2.92
CA TRP A 313 12.37 -4.37 -3.00
C TRP A 313 12.21 -3.84 -4.41
N VAL A 314 11.04 -4.04 -5.04
CA VAL A 314 10.83 -3.87 -6.48
C VAL A 314 9.71 -2.90 -6.80
N ASP A 315 8.62 -2.88 -6.00
CA ASP A 315 7.45 -2.04 -6.21
C ASP A 315 6.86 -1.50 -4.91
N GLY A 316 5.94 -0.56 -5.00
CA GLY A 316 5.31 0.05 -3.83
C GLY A 316 4.24 -0.81 -3.16
N SER A 317 3.56 -1.64 -3.90
CA SER A 317 2.36 -2.37 -3.47
C SER A 317 2.64 -3.76 -2.91
N GLY A 318 3.70 -4.40 -3.40
CA GLY A 318 3.99 -5.81 -3.17
C GLY A 318 3.27 -6.74 -4.15
N LEU A 319 2.78 -6.23 -5.28
CA LEU A 319 2.18 -7.04 -6.34
C LEU A 319 3.23 -7.88 -7.06
N SER A 320 4.45 -7.36 -7.18
CA SER A 320 5.57 -8.10 -7.76
C SER A 320 5.99 -9.28 -6.89
N ARG A 321 6.04 -10.47 -7.47
CA ARG A 321 6.61 -11.67 -6.83
C ARG A 321 8.13 -11.64 -6.68
N HIS A 322 8.78 -10.63 -7.25
CA HIS A 322 10.22 -10.41 -7.11
C HIS A 322 10.61 -9.69 -5.82
N ASN A 323 9.64 -9.15 -5.07
CA ASN A 323 9.89 -8.67 -3.70
C ASN A 323 10.27 -9.84 -2.78
N LEU A 324 11.40 -9.70 -2.06
CA LEU A 324 11.86 -10.73 -1.13
C LEU A 324 12.36 -10.07 0.16
N PHE A 325 11.65 -10.29 1.26
CA PHE A 325 11.93 -9.71 2.58
C PHE A 325 12.09 -10.80 3.65
N THR A 326 12.85 -10.50 4.69
CA THR A 326 13.02 -11.39 5.84
C THR A 326 12.17 -10.93 7.02
N PRO A 327 11.66 -11.84 7.88
CA PRO A 327 10.90 -11.45 9.07
C PRO A 327 11.65 -10.44 9.96
N ARG A 328 12.98 -10.62 10.15
CA ARG A 328 13.76 -9.70 11.00
C ARG A 328 13.93 -8.31 10.38
N SER A 329 14.02 -8.19 9.05
CA SER A 329 14.04 -6.88 8.40
C SER A 329 12.67 -6.22 8.40
N MET A 330 11.57 -6.99 8.35
CA MET A 330 10.21 -6.47 8.54
C MET A 330 10.00 -5.92 9.95
N VAL A 331 10.47 -6.62 10.97
CA VAL A 331 10.43 -6.15 12.38
C VAL A 331 11.29 -4.90 12.55
N ALA A 332 12.50 -4.88 11.99
CA ALA A 332 13.39 -3.72 12.09
C ALA A 332 12.81 -2.47 11.39
N LEU A 333 12.16 -2.64 10.23
CA LEU A 333 11.43 -1.56 9.57
C LEU A 333 10.25 -1.09 10.43
N PHE A 334 9.51 -2.04 11.04
CA PHE A 334 8.37 -1.68 11.88
C PHE A 334 8.79 -0.94 13.15
N ASP A 335 9.93 -1.29 13.75
CA ASP A 335 10.52 -0.52 14.87
C ASP A 335 10.85 0.93 14.45
N LYS A 336 11.37 1.13 13.23
CA LYS A 336 11.57 2.49 12.67
C LYS A 336 10.23 3.24 12.52
N LEU A 337 9.18 2.59 12.00
CA LEU A 337 7.83 3.18 11.90
C LEU A 337 7.25 3.55 13.26
N TYR A 338 7.39 2.67 14.25
CA TYR A 338 6.93 2.89 15.61
C TYR A 338 7.57 4.12 16.27
N ARG A 339 8.81 4.47 15.90
CA ARG A 339 9.53 5.64 16.42
C ARG A 339 9.17 6.95 15.73
N ILE A 340 8.72 6.92 14.47
CA ILE A 340 8.42 8.13 13.70
C ILE A 340 6.95 8.53 13.72
N LEU A 341 6.04 7.58 13.98
CA LEU A 341 4.61 7.85 14.08
C LEU A 341 4.17 7.94 15.54
N PRO A 342 3.34 8.92 15.91
CA PRO A 342 2.61 8.90 17.17
C PRO A 342 1.79 7.60 17.30
N GLU A 343 1.71 7.06 18.50
CA GLU A 343 1.08 5.75 18.74
C GLU A 343 -0.39 5.71 18.31
N ASP A 344 -1.14 6.77 18.55
CA ASP A 344 -2.54 6.92 18.13
C ASP A 344 -2.70 6.92 16.61
N GLN A 345 -1.80 7.59 15.89
CA GLN A 345 -1.79 7.58 14.42
C GLN A 345 -1.40 6.21 13.87
N LEU A 346 -0.45 5.52 14.52
CA LEU A 346 -0.06 4.17 14.12
C LEU A 346 -1.23 3.18 14.25
N TYR A 347 -1.99 3.25 15.34
CA TYR A 347 -3.19 2.44 15.51
C TYR A 347 -4.33 2.80 14.54
N ASP A 348 -4.47 4.09 14.20
CA ASP A 348 -5.50 4.55 13.25
C ASP A 348 -5.23 4.10 11.81
N ILE A 349 -3.95 3.99 11.45
CA ILE A 349 -3.55 3.63 10.08
C ILE A 349 -3.46 2.11 9.84
N LEU A 350 -3.29 1.30 10.90
CA LEU A 350 -3.16 -0.15 10.77
C LEU A 350 -4.51 -0.87 10.80
N PRO A 351 -4.72 -1.89 9.95
CA PRO A 351 -5.83 -2.81 10.11
C PRO A 351 -5.88 -3.37 11.53
N THR A 352 -7.06 -3.33 12.15
CA THR A 352 -7.27 -3.74 13.53
C THR A 352 -8.10 -5.01 13.59
N GLY A 353 -7.60 -6.03 14.30
CA GLY A 353 -8.26 -7.31 14.47
C GLY A 353 -9.69 -7.19 15.01
N GLY A 354 -10.66 -7.78 14.30
CA GLY A 354 -12.09 -7.74 14.61
C GLY A 354 -12.74 -6.37 14.46
N ARG A 355 -12.10 -5.38 13.80
CA ARG A 355 -12.63 -4.00 13.71
C ARG A 355 -12.51 -3.39 12.31
N THR A 356 -11.30 -3.21 11.77
CA THR A 356 -11.07 -2.41 10.58
C THR A 356 -10.25 -3.11 9.51
N GLY A 357 -10.37 -2.63 8.28
CA GLY A 357 -9.53 -3.01 7.14
C GLY A 357 -9.56 -4.52 6.87
N THR A 358 -8.45 -5.04 6.39
CA THR A 358 -8.28 -6.45 6.02
C THR A 358 -8.36 -7.43 7.20
N LEU A 359 -8.37 -6.95 8.45
CA LEU A 359 -8.48 -7.75 9.67
C LEU A 359 -9.86 -7.70 10.33
N LYS A 360 -10.84 -7.01 9.76
CA LYS A 360 -12.17 -6.80 10.35
C LYS A 360 -12.90 -8.09 10.77
N ASN A 361 -12.62 -9.19 10.08
CA ASN A 361 -13.27 -10.50 10.31
C ASN A 361 -12.35 -11.53 10.96
N SER A 362 -11.14 -11.15 11.40
CA SER A 362 -10.13 -12.04 12.00
C SER A 362 -9.62 -11.47 13.31
N TYR A 363 -9.04 -12.28 14.17
CA TYR A 363 -8.48 -11.84 15.45
C TYR A 363 -9.49 -11.15 16.35
N GLN A 364 -10.73 -11.65 16.36
CA GLN A 364 -11.83 -11.03 17.10
C GLN A 364 -11.62 -11.22 18.62
N ALA A 365 -11.80 -10.12 19.38
CA ALA A 365 -11.79 -10.12 20.83
C ALA A 365 -12.59 -8.93 21.37
N ALA A 366 -12.95 -8.94 22.66
CA ALA A 366 -13.62 -7.83 23.32
C ALA A 366 -12.79 -6.55 23.23
N GLN A 367 -11.47 -6.66 23.48
CA GLN A 367 -10.51 -5.61 23.24
C GLN A 367 -9.60 -6.00 22.07
N PRO A 368 -9.40 -5.14 21.07
CA PRO A 368 -8.48 -5.38 19.97
C PRO A 368 -7.07 -5.68 20.48
N TYR A 369 -6.40 -6.66 19.88
CA TYR A 369 -5.07 -7.07 20.28
C TYR A 369 -4.08 -7.25 19.11
N ILE A 370 -4.56 -7.26 17.87
CA ILE A 370 -3.72 -7.26 16.67
C ILE A 370 -3.95 -5.96 15.90
N PHE A 371 -2.85 -5.29 15.57
CA PHE A 371 -2.79 -4.09 14.73
C PHE A 371 -1.69 -4.33 13.69
N ALA A 372 -2.07 -4.77 12.50
CA ALA A 372 -1.08 -5.30 11.58
C ALA A 372 -1.49 -5.18 10.11
N LYS A 373 -0.47 -5.07 9.25
CA LYS A 373 -0.66 -5.15 7.80
C LYS A 373 -0.64 -6.60 7.35
N THR A 374 -1.63 -6.98 6.58
CA THR A 374 -1.69 -8.27 5.88
C THR A 374 -1.02 -8.19 4.51
N GLY A 375 -0.47 -9.30 4.06
CA GLY A 375 -0.06 -9.52 2.68
C GLY A 375 -0.52 -10.88 2.20
N THR A 376 -1.22 -10.96 1.08
CA THR A 376 -1.72 -12.24 0.53
C THR A 376 -1.53 -12.29 -0.98
N MET A 377 -0.95 -13.36 -1.44
CA MET A 377 -0.91 -13.79 -2.84
C MET A 377 -1.16 -15.30 -2.88
N SER A 378 -1.36 -15.85 -4.05
CA SER A 378 -1.46 -17.32 -4.21
C SER A 378 -0.26 -18.01 -3.54
N ASN A 379 -0.55 -18.92 -2.59
CA ASN A 379 0.44 -19.70 -1.81
C ASN A 379 1.35 -18.88 -0.87
N ASN A 380 1.05 -17.59 -0.63
CA ASN A 380 1.81 -16.73 0.28
C ASN A 380 0.86 -15.91 1.17
N HIS A 381 1.13 -15.87 2.48
CA HIS A 381 0.41 -15.02 3.42
C HIS A 381 1.32 -14.52 4.53
N SER A 382 1.31 -13.22 4.75
CA SER A 382 2.14 -12.54 5.75
C SER A 382 1.30 -11.61 6.62
N LEU A 383 1.71 -11.45 7.86
CA LEU A 383 1.13 -10.52 8.84
C LEU A 383 2.28 -9.86 9.61
N VAL A 384 2.34 -8.53 9.61
CA VAL A 384 3.40 -7.77 10.27
C VAL A 384 2.79 -6.59 11.03
N GLY A 385 3.14 -6.44 12.30
CA GLY A 385 2.60 -5.36 13.12
C GLY A 385 2.76 -5.59 14.62
N LEU A 386 1.74 -5.20 15.38
CA LEU A 386 1.72 -5.20 16.84
C LEU A 386 0.73 -6.22 17.40
N VAL A 387 1.12 -6.85 18.51
CA VAL A 387 0.24 -7.66 19.36
C VAL A 387 0.22 -7.08 20.79
N LYS A 388 -0.98 -6.76 21.30
CA LYS A 388 -1.22 -6.40 22.70
C LYS A 388 -1.54 -7.65 23.50
N THR A 389 -0.78 -7.90 24.55
CA THR A 389 -0.94 -9.07 25.41
C THR A 389 -1.90 -8.81 26.57
N LYS A 390 -2.32 -9.88 27.28
CA LYS A 390 -3.14 -9.73 28.49
C LYS A 390 -2.44 -9.02 29.65
N SER A 391 -1.11 -9.07 29.70
CA SER A 391 -0.34 -8.31 30.68
C SER A 391 -0.32 -6.80 30.40
N GLY A 392 -0.87 -6.35 29.25
CA GLY A 392 -0.88 -4.95 28.83
C GLY A 392 0.35 -4.54 28.01
N LYS A 393 1.31 -5.43 27.78
CA LYS A 393 2.48 -5.14 26.94
C LYS A 393 2.17 -5.23 25.45
N THR A 394 2.89 -4.46 24.65
CA THR A 394 2.81 -4.46 23.20
C THR A 394 4.13 -4.97 22.62
N TYR A 395 4.05 -5.95 21.74
CA TYR A 395 5.18 -6.50 21.02
C TYR A 395 5.03 -6.34 19.51
N CYS A 396 6.15 -6.17 18.81
CA CYS A 396 6.20 -6.21 17.36
C CYS A 396 6.39 -7.66 16.89
N PHE A 397 5.76 -8.01 15.76
CA PHE A 397 5.95 -9.32 15.16
C PHE A 397 5.91 -9.29 13.64
N ALA A 398 6.58 -10.26 13.03
CA ALA A 398 6.42 -10.62 11.63
C ALA A 398 6.14 -12.11 11.52
N PHE A 399 5.06 -12.49 10.84
CA PHE A 399 4.66 -13.87 10.61
C PHE A 399 4.44 -14.06 9.11
N MET A 400 5.33 -14.79 8.45
CA MET A 400 5.38 -14.93 7.01
C MET A 400 5.32 -16.40 6.62
N ASN A 401 4.45 -16.74 5.66
CA ASN A 401 4.26 -18.10 5.16
C ASN A 401 4.32 -18.08 3.63
N SER A 402 5.07 -19.01 3.05
CA SER A 402 5.21 -19.17 1.60
C SER A 402 5.14 -20.64 1.20
N ASN A 403 4.72 -20.88 -0.05
CA ASN A 403 4.67 -22.23 -0.67
C ASN A 403 3.72 -23.22 0.02
N TYR A 404 2.68 -22.74 0.68
CA TYR A 404 1.65 -23.62 1.23
C TYR A 404 0.66 -24.07 0.14
N PRO A 405 0.19 -25.34 0.18
CA PRO A 405 -0.77 -25.87 -0.80
C PRO A 405 -2.23 -25.65 -0.40
N TYR A 406 -2.48 -24.91 0.67
CA TYR A 406 -3.81 -24.67 1.23
C TYR A 406 -4.43 -23.38 0.71
N THR A 407 -5.70 -23.14 1.05
CA THR A 407 -6.29 -21.80 0.88
C THR A 407 -5.73 -20.85 1.95
N ALA A 408 -5.62 -19.56 1.61
CA ALA A 408 -5.15 -18.54 2.55
C ALA A 408 -6.00 -18.48 3.84
N SER A 409 -7.29 -18.83 3.78
CA SER A 409 -8.18 -18.89 4.96
C SER A 409 -7.78 -19.95 5.98
N VAL A 410 -7.23 -21.09 5.53
CA VAL A 410 -6.70 -22.13 6.43
C VAL A 410 -5.47 -21.61 7.15
N VAL A 411 -4.51 -21.05 6.42
CA VAL A 411 -3.27 -20.50 6.99
C VAL A 411 -3.58 -19.40 8.00
N ARG A 412 -4.48 -18.47 7.67
CA ARG A 412 -4.91 -17.39 8.56
C ARG A 412 -5.45 -17.91 9.90
N ARG A 413 -6.29 -18.95 9.88
CA ARG A 413 -6.84 -19.54 11.11
C ARG A 413 -5.76 -20.17 11.98
N GLU A 414 -4.78 -20.84 11.38
CA GLU A 414 -3.67 -21.42 12.15
C GLU A 414 -2.75 -20.34 12.72
N MET A 415 -2.47 -19.27 11.95
CA MET A 415 -1.75 -18.10 12.46
C MET A 415 -2.50 -17.43 13.62
N GLU A 416 -3.83 -17.30 13.53
CA GLU A 416 -4.66 -16.75 14.61
C GLU A 416 -4.52 -17.52 15.91
N LYS A 417 -4.50 -18.87 15.86
CA LYS A 417 -4.27 -19.71 17.05
C LYS A 417 -2.94 -19.39 17.74
N VAL A 418 -1.86 -19.22 16.96
CA VAL A 418 -0.54 -18.84 17.48
C VAL A 418 -0.59 -17.44 18.12
N MET A 419 -1.22 -16.48 17.45
CA MET A 419 -1.29 -15.11 17.99
C MET A 419 -2.19 -15.00 19.22
N VAL A 420 -3.26 -15.79 19.31
CA VAL A 420 -4.06 -15.94 20.54
C VAL A 420 -3.19 -16.50 21.67
N MET A 421 -2.40 -17.55 21.39
CA MET A 421 -1.48 -18.10 22.39
C MET A 421 -0.46 -17.06 22.87
N VAL A 422 0.15 -16.28 21.96
CA VAL A 422 1.07 -15.17 22.30
C VAL A 422 0.39 -14.18 23.23
N ARG A 423 -0.83 -13.74 22.87
CA ARG A 423 -1.62 -12.79 23.68
C ARG A 423 -1.89 -13.31 25.10
N GLU A 424 -2.23 -14.61 25.22
CA GLU A 424 -2.66 -15.20 26.49
C GLU A 424 -1.50 -15.50 27.43
N MET A 425 -0.32 -15.79 26.89
CA MET A 425 0.82 -16.23 27.69
C MET A 425 1.79 -15.10 28.07
N LEU A 426 1.72 -13.97 27.40
CA LEU A 426 2.57 -12.79 27.66
C LEU A 426 1.75 -11.63 28.20
#